data_22fec52eba70f7397312c96dad2e8c0f
#
_entry.id   22fec52eba70f7397312c96dad2e8c0f
#
_cell.length_a   1.000
_cell.length_b   1.000
_cell.length_c   1.000
_cell.angle_alpha   90.00
_cell.angle_beta   90.00
_cell.angle_gamma   90.00
#
_symmetry.space_group_name_H-M   'P 1'
#
loop_
_entity.id
_entity.type
_entity.pdbx_description
1 polymer ?
#
loop_
_entity_poly.entity_id
_entity_poly.type
_entity_poly.pdbx_seq_one_letter_code
_entity_poly.pdbx_strand_id
1 'polypeptide(L)'
;LEDPYTKRALSQMGMMFQQGALYNSYTVLENVMYPILEYTDFSYKTVKELAYQKLLITGLDSAAYNKYPKEISPGMQKRVALARTLALDPKVLFLDEPTAGLDPNSAALFDELMINLQQQLGLTVIMITHDLDSIWHTSHEIIYLNNKKVMLHDTVMNAANRPDIRGLYEYFNGTRGKITKAYY
;
A
#
# COMPACT_ATOMS: atom_id res chain seq x y z
N LEU A 1 20.82 -8.00 -12.60
CA LEU A 1 19.66 -8.63 -11.91
C LEU A 1 19.70 -10.18 -11.94
N GLU A 2 20.81 -10.79 -12.36
CA GLU A 2 20.96 -12.27 -12.46
C GLU A 2 21.51 -12.92 -11.18
N ASP A 3 21.95 -12.13 -10.21
CA ASP A 3 22.47 -12.64 -8.94
C ASP A 3 21.34 -13.24 -8.07
N PRO A 4 21.50 -14.50 -7.60
CA PRO A 4 20.48 -15.19 -6.80
C PRO A 4 20.10 -14.46 -5.51
N TYR A 5 21.03 -13.74 -4.89
CA TYR A 5 20.77 -12.95 -3.68
C TYR A 5 19.84 -11.76 -3.97
N THR A 6 20.10 -11.04 -5.09
CA THR A 6 19.24 -9.94 -5.55
C THR A 6 17.84 -10.44 -5.88
N LYS A 7 17.71 -11.56 -6.59
CA LYS A 7 16.41 -12.16 -6.94
C LYS A 7 15.62 -12.56 -5.68
N ARG A 8 16.30 -13.14 -4.69
CA ARG A 8 15.70 -13.52 -3.41
C ARG A 8 15.28 -12.29 -2.59
N ALA A 9 16.08 -11.22 -2.58
CA ALA A 9 15.73 -9.98 -1.89
C ALA A 9 14.51 -9.31 -2.54
N LEU A 10 14.47 -9.23 -3.87
CA LEU A 10 13.35 -8.65 -4.61
C LEU A 10 12.05 -9.45 -4.44
N SER A 11 12.12 -10.78 -4.34
CA SER A 11 10.92 -11.60 -4.11
C SER A 11 10.30 -11.38 -2.72
N GLN A 12 11.04 -10.78 -1.77
CA GLN A 12 10.51 -10.43 -0.45
C GLN A 12 9.96 -9.00 -0.38
N MET A 13 9.95 -8.28 -1.48
CA MET A 13 9.48 -6.91 -1.58
C MET A 13 8.28 -6.85 -2.52
N GLY A 14 7.23 -6.20 -2.07
CA GLY A 14 6.08 -5.87 -2.91
C GLY A 14 6.02 -4.37 -3.15
N MET A 15 5.62 -3.95 -4.35
CA MET A 15 5.45 -2.53 -4.67
C MET A 15 4.07 -2.28 -5.28
N MET A 16 3.35 -1.34 -4.71
CA MET A 16 2.08 -0.83 -5.21
C MET A 16 2.28 0.59 -5.72
N PHE A 17 2.05 0.80 -7.00
CA PHE A 17 2.13 2.11 -7.64
C PHE A 17 0.85 2.93 -7.43
N GLN A 18 0.96 4.25 -7.51
CA GLN A 18 -0.12 5.21 -7.26
C GLN A 18 -1.42 4.88 -8.01
N GLN A 19 -1.35 4.50 -9.29
CA GLN A 19 -2.53 4.12 -10.08
C GLN A 19 -2.85 2.63 -10.03
N GLY A 20 -2.19 1.86 -9.12
CA GLY A 20 -2.34 0.41 -9.02
C GLY A 20 -1.70 -0.37 -10.17
N ALA A 21 -1.49 0.22 -11.33
CA ALA A 21 -0.89 -0.38 -12.53
C ALA A 21 -1.46 -1.76 -12.90
N LEU A 22 -2.78 -1.93 -12.81
CA LEU A 22 -3.45 -3.18 -13.17
C LEU A 22 -3.38 -3.42 -14.68
N TYR A 23 -3.26 -4.68 -15.06
CA TYR A 23 -3.34 -5.10 -16.44
C TYR A 23 -4.79 -5.04 -16.91
N ASN A 24 -5.10 -4.12 -17.82
CA ASN A 24 -6.47 -3.90 -18.30
C ASN A 24 -7.04 -5.06 -19.13
N SER A 25 -6.17 -5.89 -19.71
CA SER A 25 -6.53 -7.09 -20.47
C SER A 25 -6.77 -8.32 -19.59
N TYR A 26 -6.48 -8.23 -18.31
CA TYR A 26 -6.67 -9.30 -17.34
C TYR A 26 -7.85 -8.98 -16.42
N THR A 27 -8.57 -10.00 -16.03
CA THR A 27 -9.57 -9.92 -14.97
C THR A 27 -8.91 -9.58 -13.63
N VAL A 28 -9.72 -9.24 -12.64
CA VAL A 28 -9.28 -9.03 -11.25
C VAL A 28 -8.48 -10.24 -10.74
N LEU A 29 -9.01 -11.43 -10.93
CA LEU A 29 -8.35 -12.67 -10.51
C LEU A 29 -7.03 -12.89 -11.25
N GLU A 30 -7.01 -12.73 -12.56
CA GLU A 30 -5.81 -12.93 -13.38
C GLU A 30 -4.72 -11.92 -13.04
N ASN A 31 -5.07 -10.68 -12.67
CA ASN A 31 -4.11 -9.69 -12.18
C ASN A 31 -3.33 -10.20 -10.95
N VAL A 32 -4.02 -10.90 -10.03
CA VAL A 32 -3.38 -11.45 -8.82
C VAL A 32 -2.68 -12.78 -9.09
N MET A 33 -3.19 -13.58 -10.00
CA MET A 33 -2.55 -14.84 -10.43
C MET A 33 -1.22 -14.60 -11.15
N TYR A 34 -1.12 -13.52 -11.92
CA TYR A 34 0.03 -13.26 -12.80
C TYR A 34 1.39 -13.36 -12.10
N PRO A 35 1.67 -12.63 -11.00
CA PRO A 35 2.96 -12.75 -10.33
C PRO A 35 3.21 -14.17 -9.78
N ILE A 36 2.19 -14.89 -9.33
CA ILE A 36 2.37 -16.26 -8.82
C ILE A 36 2.77 -17.19 -9.98
N LEU A 37 2.10 -17.09 -11.13
CA LEU A 37 2.43 -17.87 -12.33
C LEU A 37 3.84 -17.58 -12.85
N GLU A 38 4.28 -16.33 -12.78
CA GLU A 38 5.58 -15.90 -13.32
C GLU A 38 6.77 -16.33 -12.43
N TYR A 39 6.55 -16.37 -11.11
CA TYR A 39 7.65 -16.56 -10.16
C TYR A 39 7.61 -17.88 -9.39
N THR A 40 6.64 -18.75 -9.66
CA THR A 40 6.53 -20.07 -9.00
C THR A 40 6.20 -21.17 -10.00
N ASP A 41 6.54 -22.42 -9.65
CA ASP A 41 6.21 -23.62 -10.43
C ASP A 41 4.90 -24.29 -9.94
N PHE A 42 4.01 -23.54 -9.28
CA PHE A 42 2.76 -24.10 -8.78
C PHE A 42 1.79 -24.48 -9.91
N SER A 43 0.96 -25.48 -9.66
CA SER A 43 -0.10 -25.83 -10.58
C SER A 43 -1.11 -24.66 -10.74
N TYR A 44 -1.71 -24.54 -11.92
CA TYR A 44 -2.74 -23.51 -12.18
C TYR A 44 -3.85 -23.49 -11.13
N LYS A 45 -4.26 -24.68 -10.65
CA LYS A 45 -5.26 -24.81 -9.58
C LYS A 45 -4.77 -24.17 -8.28
N THR A 46 -3.55 -24.46 -7.86
CA THR A 46 -2.92 -23.89 -6.66
C THR A 46 -2.79 -22.36 -6.77
N VAL A 47 -2.31 -21.87 -7.92
CA VAL A 47 -2.20 -20.43 -8.18
C VAL A 47 -3.54 -19.73 -8.04
N LYS A 48 -4.59 -20.32 -8.60
CA LYS A 48 -5.95 -19.78 -8.52
C LYS A 48 -6.46 -19.72 -7.08
N GLU A 49 -6.23 -20.75 -6.29
CA GLU A 49 -6.60 -20.82 -4.88
C GLU A 49 -5.84 -19.77 -4.05
N LEU A 50 -4.54 -19.61 -4.27
CA LEU A 50 -3.73 -18.57 -3.62
C LEU A 50 -4.21 -17.17 -3.99
N ALA A 51 -4.50 -16.91 -5.25
CA ALA A 51 -5.02 -15.61 -5.70
C ALA A 51 -6.38 -15.30 -5.07
N TYR A 52 -7.27 -16.27 -4.93
CA TYR A 52 -8.53 -16.11 -4.20
C TYR A 52 -8.30 -15.69 -2.74
N GLN A 53 -7.35 -16.30 -2.05
CA GLN A 53 -7.02 -15.94 -0.68
C GLN A 53 -6.52 -14.49 -0.59
N LYS A 54 -5.66 -14.06 -1.52
CA LYS A 54 -5.16 -12.68 -1.55
C LYS A 54 -6.27 -11.65 -1.80
N LEU A 55 -7.21 -11.96 -2.70
CA LEU A 55 -8.37 -11.11 -2.94
C LEU A 55 -9.29 -11.06 -1.72
N LEU A 56 -9.49 -12.18 -1.05
CA LEU A 56 -10.33 -12.27 0.15
C LEU A 56 -9.77 -11.42 1.30
N ILE A 57 -8.48 -11.54 1.61
CA ILE A 57 -7.86 -10.77 2.72
C ILE A 57 -7.81 -9.27 2.45
N THR A 58 -7.88 -8.83 1.19
CA THR A 58 -8.03 -7.42 0.84
C THR A 58 -9.49 -6.95 0.81
N GLY A 59 -10.42 -7.80 1.25
CA GLY A 59 -11.83 -7.46 1.40
C GLY A 59 -12.57 -7.24 0.08
N LEU A 60 -12.15 -7.91 -1.00
CA LEU A 60 -12.83 -7.83 -2.28
C LEU A 60 -13.91 -8.91 -2.39
N ASP A 61 -15.11 -8.49 -2.81
CA ASP A 61 -16.23 -9.40 -3.05
C ASP A 61 -15.93 -10.32 -4.25
N SER A 62 -16.28 -11.60 -4.13
CA SER A 62 -16.06 -12.62 -5.15
C SER A 62 -16.79 -12.33 -6.48
N ALA A 63 -17.89 -11.57 -6.43
CA ALA A 63 -18.59 -11.10 -7.63
C ALA A 63 -17.73 -10.21 -8.55
N ALA A 64 -16.62 -9.66 -8.01
CA ALA A 64 -15.69 -8.84 -8.78
C ALA A 64 -14.58 -9.65 -9.47
N TYR A 65 -14.33 -10.89 -9.08
CA TYR A 65 -13.11 -11.63 -9.49
C TYR A 65 -12.99 -11.85 -11.00
N ASN A 66 -14.11 -12.00 -11.69
CA ASN A 66 -14.16 -12.18 -13.14
C ASN A 66 -14.34 -10.87 -13.92
N LYS A 67 -14.42 -9.73 -13.22
CA LYS A 67 -14.52 -8.41 -13.86
C LYS A 67 -13.16 -7.90 -14.29
N TYR A 68 -13.15 -7.01 -15.27
CA TYR A 68 -11.95 -6.28 -15.67
C TYR A 68 -11.77 -5.03 -14.81
N PRO A 69 -10.54 -4.46 -14.71
CA PRO A 69 -10.29 -3.26 -13.91
C PRO A 69 -11.24 -2.09 -14.19
N LYS A 70 -11.63 -1.88 -15.45
CA LYS A 70 -12.57 -0.82 -15.85
C LYS A 70 -14.01 -0.99 -15.34
N GLU A 71 -14.37 -2.19 -14.86
CA GLU A 71 -15.72 -2.55 -14.43
C GLU A 71 -15.90 -2.48 -12.90
N ILE A 72 -14.85 -2.09 -12.19
CA ILE A 72 -14.82 -1.98 -10.73
C ILE A 72 -14.47 -0.56 -10.29
N SER A 73 -14.88 -0.20 -9.07
CA SER A 73 -14.62 1.14 -8.52
C SER A 73 -13.13 1.40 -8.28
N PRO A 74 -12.69 2.68 -8.20
CA PRO A 74 -11.31 3.02 -7.87
C PRO A 74 -10.81 2.38 -6.57
N GLY A 75 -11.62 2.35 -5.52
CA GLY A 75 -11.28 1.68 -4.26
C GLY A 75 -11.10 0.17 -4.42
N MET A 76 -11.95 -0.48 -5.22
CA MET A 76 -11.76 -1.90 -5.57
C MET A 76 -10.47 -2.11 -6.37
N GLN A 77 -10.14 -1.24 -7.33
CA GLN A 77 -8.87 -1.32 -8.07
C GLN A 77 -7.65 -1.25 -7.14
N LYS A 78 -7.69 -0.38 -6.13
CA LYS A 78 -6.62 -0.28 -5.10
C LYS A 78 -6.50 -1.59 -4.30
N ARG A 79 -7.62 -2.21 -3.91
CA ARG A 79 -7.62 -3.51 -3.21
C ARG A 79 -7.08 -4.64 -4.07
N VAL A 80 -7.38 -4.67 -5.37
CA VAL A 80 -6.81 -5.64 -6.33
C VAL A 80 -5.30 -5.41 -6.48
N ALA A 81 -4.86 -4.16 -6.61
CA ALA A 81 -3.43 -3.82 -6.70
C ALA A 81 -2.67 -4.26 -5.44
N LEU A 82 -3.27 -4.06 -4.26
CA LEU A 82 -2.73 -4.54 -2.99
C LEU A 82 -2.67 -6.08 -2.96
N ALA A 83 -3.76 -6.77 -3.35
CA ALA A 83 -3.78 -8.23 -3.42
C ALA A 83 -2.68 -8.79 -4.34
N ARG A 84 -2.47 -8.15 -5.50
CA ARG A 84 -1.39 -8.50 -6.43
C ARG A 84 0.00 -8.24 -5.80
N THR A 85 0.16 -7.16 -5.07
CA THR A 85 1.40 -6.83 -4.37
C THR A 85 1.73 -7.86 -3.28
N LEU A 86 0.70 -8.43 -2.64
CA LEU A 86 0.81 -9.46 -1.62
C LEU A 86 0.92 -10.89 -2.19
N ALA A 87 0.84 -11.07 -3.50
CA ALA A 87 0.69 -12.38 -4.15
C ALA A 87 1.84 -13.36 -3.86
N LEU A 88 3.05 -12.85 -3.64
CA LEU A 88 4.26 -13.63 -3.35
C LEU A 88 4.67 -13.62 -1.88
N ASP A 89 3.77 -13.26 -0.97
CA ASP A 89 4.02 -13.17 0.47
C ASP A 89 5.27 -12.34 0.82
N PRO A 90 5.37 -11.08 0.35
CA PRO A 90 6.50 -10.22 0.66
C PRO A 90 6.55 -9.90 2.15
N LYS A 91 7.74 -9.57 2.64
CA LYS A 91 7.96 -9.09 4.02
C LYS A 91 7.93 -7.57 4.12
N VAL A 92 8.26 -6.91 3.01
CA VAL A 92 8.30 -5.44 2.91
C VAL A 92 7.38 -4.99 1.81
N LEU A 93 6.49 -4.04 2.10
CA LEU A 93 5.62 -3.39 1.12
C LEU A 93 6.06 -1.94 0.93
N PHE A 94 6.23 -1.56 -0.33
CA PHE A 94 6.36 -0.17 -0.75
C PHE A 94 5.03 0.27 -1.36
N LEU A 95 4.43 1.32 -0.81
CA LEU A 95 3.15 1.87 -1.26
C LEU A 95 3.36 3.32 -1.71
N ASP A 96 3.09 3.59 -2.97
CA ASP A 96 3.20 4.93 -3.54
C ASP A 96 1.80 5.54 -3.65
N GLU A 97 1.50 6.53 -2.79
CA GLU A 97 0.22 7.26 -2.72
C GLU A 97 -1.00 6.30 -2.79
N PRO A 98 -1.12 5.32 -1.89
CA PRO A 98 -2.10 4.24 -2.04
C PRO A 98 -3.55 4.72 -1.99
N THR A 99 -3.83 5.79 -1.23
CA THR A 99 -5.18 6.37 -1.05
C THR A 99 -5.50 7.49 -2.05
N ALA A 100 -4.52 7.90 -2.87
CA ALA A 100 -4.71 8.99 -3.83
C ALA A 100 -5.87 8.68 -4.80
N GLY A 101 -6.76 9.67 -4.96
CA GLY A 101 -7.93 9.57 -5.84
C GLY A 101 -9.13 8.83 -5.25
N LEU A 102 -9.05 8.42 -3.99
CA LEU A 102 -10.20 7.89 -3.24
C LEU A 102 -10.97 9.03 -2.57
N ASP A 103 -12.27 8.82 -2.35
CA ASP A 103 -13.02 9.64 -1.43
C ASP A 103 -12.57 9.39 0.03
N PRO A 104 -12.82 10.33 0.97
CA PRO A 104 -12.31 10.22 2.34
C PRO A 104 -12.70 8.92 3.07
N ASN A 105 -13.93 8.45 2.86
CA ASN A 105 -14.38 7.22 3.50
C ASN A 105 -13.66 5.98 2.94
N SER A 106 -13.52 5.90 1.62
CA SER A 106 -12.76 4.83 0.96
C SER A 106 -11.28 4.85 1.34
N ALA A 107 -10.68 6.04 1.53
CA ALA A 107 -9.30 6.19 2.00
C ALA A 107 -9.14 5.65 3.43
N ALA A 108 -10.01 6.06 4.35
CA ALA A 108 -10.00 5.56 5.74
C ALA A 108 -10.14 4.03 5.81
N LEU A 109 -11.07 3.45 5.04
CA LEU A 109 -11.24 1.99 4.96
C LEU A 109 -10.01 1.27 4.36
N PHE A 110 -9.28 1.93 3.47
CA PHE A 110 -8.03 1.38 2.94
C PHE A 110 -6.92 1.43 4.00
N ASP A 111 -6.82 2.51 4.75
CA ASP A 111 -5.86 2.66 5.85
C ASP A 111 -6.09 1.63 6.95
N GLU A 112 -7.35 1.42 7.37
CA GLU A 112 -7.71 0.34 8.31
C GLU A 112 -7.32 -1.04 7.79
N LEU A 113 -7.58 -1.31 6.52
CA LEU A 113 -7.16 -2.56 5.87
C LEU A 113 -5.64 -2.74 5.95
N MET A 114 -4.86 -1.68 5.70
CA MET A 114 -3.41 -1.74 5.76
C MET A 114 -2.89 -2.02 7.18
N ILE A 115 -3.46 -1.39 8.20
CA ILE A 115 -3.13 -1.65 9.61
C ILE A 115 -3.39 -3.12 9.95
N ASN A 116 -4.57 -3.63 9.61
CA ASN A 116 -4.96 -5.01 9.88
C ASN A 116 -4.01 -6.01 9.19
N LEU A 117 -3.70 -5.80 7.92
CA LEU A 117 -2.77 -6.67 7.16
C LEU A 117 -1.35 -6.59 7.73
N GLN A 118 -0.88 -5.41 8.08
CA GLN A 118 0.43 -5.22 8.70
C GLN A 118 0.55 -6.03 9.99
N GLN A 119 -0.44 -5.95 10.87
CA GLN A 119 -0.45 -6.67 12.15
C GLN A 119 -0.59 -8.18 11.96
N GLN A 120 -1.50 -8.64 11.09
CA GLN A 120 -1.77 -10.07 10.90
C GLN A 120 -0.64 -10.80 10.17
N LEU A 121 0.01 -10.14 9.22
CA LEU A 121 1.04 -10.74 8.38
C LEU A 121 2.47 -10.38 8.83
N GLY A 122 2.63 -9.50 9.83
CA GLY A 122 3.94 -9.05 10.31
C GLY A 122 4.72 -8.27 9.26
N LEU A 123 4.04 -7.46 8.44
CA LEU A 123 4.65 -6.72 7.34
C LEU A 123 5.41 -5.49 7.83
N THR A 124 6.53 -5.19 7.16
CA THR A 124 7.11 -3.85 7.19
C THR A 124 6.51 -3.06 6.03
N VAL A 125 5.84 -1.94 6.32
CA VAL A 125 5.22 -1.09 5.30
C VAL A 125 5.96 0.23 5.21
N ILE A 126 6.38 0.59 4.01
CA ILE A 126 6.99 1.88 3.68
C ILE A 126 6.03 2.57 2.72
N MET A 127 5.38 3.64 3.19
CA MET A 127 4.38 4.37 2.42
C MET A 127 4.91 5.75 2.06
N ILE A 128 4.76 6.14 0.81
CA ILE A 128 4.96 7.51 0.34
C ILE A 128 3.57 8.12 0.27
N THR A 129 3.32 9.17 1.02
CA THR A 129 2.04 9.88 1.00
C THR A 129 2.21 11.34 1.43
N HIS A 130 1.27 12.17 1.02
CA HIS A 130 1.10 13.54 1.47
C HIS A 130 -0.25 13.73 2.19
N ASP A 131 -0.93 12.65 2.52
CA ASP A 131 -2.20 12.69 3.25
C ASP A 131 -1.94 12.66 4.76
N LEU A 132 -2.36 13.73 5.46
CA LEU A 132 -2.15 13.88 6.89
C LEU A 132 -2.95 12.85 7.70
N ASP A 133 -4.17 12.53 7.28
CA ASP A 133 -5.02 11.56 7.99
C ASP A 133 -4.38 10.18 7.91
N SER A 134 -3.94 9.76 6.72
CA SER A 134 -3.20 8.50 6.55
C SER A 134 -1.91 8.46 7.38
N ILE A 135 -1.13 9.55 7.42
CA ILE A 135 0.11 9.62 8.20
C ILE A 135 -0.18 9.41 9.69
N TRP A 136 -1.13 10.15 10.26
CA TRP A 136 -1.48 10.04 11.68
C TRP A 136 -2.05 8.67 12.03
N HIS A 137 -2.88 8.11 11.14
CA HIS A 137 -3.60 6.88 11.41
C HIS A 137 -2.75 5.62 11.26
N THR A 138 -1.86 5.59 10.26
CA THR A 138 -1.16 4.35 9.87
C THR A 138 0.32 4.32 10.26
N SER A 139 0.97 5.50 10.43
CA SER A 139 2.43 5.54 10.51
C SER A 139 2.93 5.57 11.95
N HIS A 140 3.93 4.74 12.25
CA HIS A 140 4.67 4.80 13.51
C HIS A 140 5.77 5.87 13.47
N GLU A 141 6.49 5.91 12.36
CA GLU A 141 7.62 6.79 12.10
C GLU A 141 7.48 7.45 10.75
N ILE A 142 8.11 8.60 10.58
CA ILE A 142 8.21 9.28 9.30
C ILE A 142 9.65 9.57 8.91
N ILE A 143 9.90 9.54 7.62
CA ILE A 143 11.14 10.02 7.00
C ILE A 143 10.77 11.25 6.18
N TYR A 144 11.23 12.43 6.61
CA TYR A 144 11.01 13.66 5.88
C TYR A 144 12.16 13.91 4.89
N LEU A 145 11.78 13.95 3.62
CA LEU A 145 12.71 14.20 2.51
C LEU A 145 12.56 15.64 2.02
N ASN A 146 13.66 16.37 1.98
CA ASN A 146 13.72 17.69 1.36
C ASN A 146 15.10 17.92 0.71
N ASN A 147 15.13 18.66 -0.39
CA ASN A 147 16.37 18.95 -1.14
C ASN A 147 17.21 17.68 -1.43
N LYS A 148 16.56 16.57 -1.81
CA LYS A 148 17.17 15.27 -2.11
C LYS A 148 17.96 14.65 -0.93
N LYS A 149 17.64 15.03 0.29
CA LYS A 149 18.26 14.52 1.53
C LYS A 149 17.20 14.12 2.53
N VAL A 150 17.54 13.16 3.38
CA VAL A 150 16.77 12.86 4.60
C VAL A 150 17.05 13.99 5.59
N MET A 151 16.02 14.74 5.93
CA MET A 151 16.11 15.84 6.89
C MET A 151 15.71 15.40 8.30
N LEU A 152 14.86 14.39 8.39
CA LEU A 152 14.40 13.84 9.66
C LEU A 152 14.01 12.38 9.47
N HIS A 153 14.26 11.56 10.48
CA HIS A 153 13.66 10.25 10.71
C HIS A 153 13.29 10.18 12.19
N ASP A 154 12.02 10.15 12.52
CA ASP A 154 11.50 10.19 13.89
C ASP A 154 10.07 9.65 13.94
N THR A 155 9.52 9.50 15.14
CA THR A 155 8.09 9.22 15.31
C THR A 155 7.23 10.36 14.75
N VAL A 156 6.00 10.04 14.33
CA VAL A 156 5.05 11.06 13.81
C VAL A 156 4.85 12.18 14.82
N MET A 157 4.69 11.84 16.12
CA MET A 157 4.48 12.83 17.19
C MET A 157 5.66 13.77 17.35
N ASN A 158 6.88 13.25 17.37
CA ASN A 158 8.08 14.09 17.48
C ASN A 158 8.26 14.97 16.27
N ALA A 159 8.07 14.43 15.07
CA ALA A 159 8.18 15.14 13.81
C ALA A 159 7.20 16.31 13.70
N ALA A 160 5.95 16.13 14.17
CA ALA A 160 4.93 17.17 14.17
C ALA A 160 5.28 18.36 15.10
N ASN A 161 6.21 18.17 16.04
CA ASN A 161 6.63 19.17 17.03
C ASN A 161 8.05 19.72 16.76
N ARG A 162 8.51 19.75 15.50
CA ARG A 162 9.85 20.22 15.08
C ARG A 162 9.81 21.61 14.44
N PRO A 163 9.76 22.71 15.23
CA PRO A 163 9.71 24.07 14.70
C PRO A 163 10.98 24.48 13.95
N ASP A 164 12.10 23.82 14.23
CA ASP A 164 13.38 23.99 13.54
C ASP A 164 13.35 23.51 12.07
N ILE A 165 12.41 22.60 11.72
CA ILE A 165 12.16 22.17 10.34
C ILE A 165 10.87 22.83 9.85
N ARG A 166 10.97 24.10 9.48
CA ARG A 166 9.82 24.97 9.18
C ARG A 166 8.78 24.34 8.24
N GLY A 167 9.20 23.77 7.13
CA GLY A 167 8.27 23.16 6.14
C GLY A 167 7.48 21.98 6.72
N LEU A 168 8.13 21.14 7.51
CA LEU A 168 7.50 20.01 8.20
C LEU A 168 6.55 20.50 9.30
N TYR A 169 6.99 21.48 10.09
CA TYR A 169 6.17 22.08 11.14
C TYR A 169 4.90 22.74 10.59
N GLU A 170 5.02 23.51 9.50
CA GLU A 170 3.88 24.14 8.82
C GLU A 170 2.92 23.09 8.23
N TYR A 171 3.44 21.99 7.74
CA TYR A 171 2.63 20.86 7.22
C TYR A 171 1.75 20.25 8.32
N PHE A 172 2.31 19.95 9.48
CA PHE A 172 1.57 19.34 10.59
C PHE A 172 0.74 20.35 11.40
N ASN A 173 1.12 21.63 11.48
CA ASN A 173 0.52 22.63 12.33
C ASN A 173 -0.18 23.75 11.56
N GLY A 174 -0.23 23.70 10.24
CA GLY A 174 -1.06 24.55 9.40
C GLY A 174 -2.56 24.27 9.62
N THR A 175 -3.43 25.01 8.94
CA THR A 175 -4.88 24.95 9.16
C THR A 175 -5.44 23.52 9.06
N ARG A 176 -5.03 22.75 8.04
CA ARG A 176 -5.45 21.35 7.87
C ARG A 176 -4.82 20.45 8.93
N GLY A 177 -3.52 20.58 9.18
CA GLY A 177 -2.80 19.74 10.13
C GLY A 177 -3.33 19.87 11.58
N LYS A 178 -3.75 21.07 11.99
CA LYS A 178 -4.38 21.26 13.30
C LYS A 178 -5.72 20.56 13.46
N ILE A 179 -6.52 20.52 12.39
CA ILE A 179 -7.81 19.84 12.40
C ILE A 179 -7.55 18.33 12.53
N THR A 180 -6.69 17.75 11.69
CA THR A 180 -6.35 16.34 11.75
C THR A 180 -5.77 15.95 13.10
N LYS A 181 -4.77 16.69 13.61
CA LYS A 181 -4.12 16.42 14.91
C LYS A 181 -5.10 16.39 16.10
N ALA A 182 -6.24 17.08 16.01
CA ALA A 182 -7.24 17.09 17.07
C ALA A 182 -8.04 15.78 17.19
N TYR A 183 -7.94 14.89 16.20
CA TYR A 183 -8.61 13.59 16.18
C TYR A 183 -7.70 12.45 16.64
N TYR A 184 -6.38 12.66 16.71
CA TYR A 184 -5.36 11.69 17.12
C TYR A 184 -4.56 12.16 18.33
#